data_7e4428207f505a6315d739a3f32f43fb
#
_entry.id   7e4428207f505a6315d739a3f32f43fb
#
_cell.length_a   1.000
_cell.length_b   1.000
_cell.length_c   1.000
_cell.angle_alpha   90.00
_cell.angle_beta   90.00
_cell.angle_gamma   90.00
#
_symmetry.space_group_name_H-M   'P 1'
#
loop_
_entity.id
_entity.type
_entity.pdbx_description
1 polymer ?
#
loop_
_entity_poly.entity_id
_entity_poly.type
_entity_poly.pdbx_seq_one_letter_code
_entity_poly.pdbx_strand_id
1 'polypeptide(L)'
;PDLKVRVINVVDLMRLQSNTQHPHGLSDSQYDMLFTQDKPILFTFHGYPSLIHELTYRRKNKNLHVRGYIEEGTITTPFDMRVLNNLDRFHLTMDVIHLLPEKLGTRGAFLIQQLQDKLVEHKQYIAEHGQDLPEIRDWKWNNGNGNYDA
;
A
#
# COMPACT_ATOMS: atom_id res chain seq x y z
N PRO A 1 12.77 -15.10 0.92
CA PRO A 1 12.10 -15.56 2.14
C PRO A 1 10.58 -15.56 1.93
N ASP A 2 9.89 -16.58 2.45
CA ASP A 2 8.45 -16.63 2.42
C ASP A 2 7.89 -15.60 3.40
N LEU A 3 7.37 -14.50 2.87
CA LEU A 3 6.67 -13.52 3.67
C LEU A 3 5.22 -13.98 3.86
N LYS A 4 4.80 -14.11 5.11
CA LYS A 4 3.38 -14.32 5.43
C LYS A 4 2.68 -12.97 5.42
N VAL A 5 1.83 -12.77 4.44
CA VAL A 5 1.06 -11.53 4.26
C VAL A 5 -0.43 -11.83 4.43
N ARG A 6 -1.12 -10.95 5.12
CA ARG A 6 -2.59 -10.94 5.17
C ARG A 6 -3.09 -9.73 4.38
N VAL A 7 -3.94 -9.97 3.41
CA VAL A 7 -4.60 -8.90 2.66
C VAL A 7 -6.02 -8.74 3.20
N ILE A 8 -6.40 -7.49 3.51
CA ILE A 8 -7.72 -7.15 4.04
C ILE A 8 -8.31 -6.06 3.15
N ASN A 9 -9.47 -6.34 2.55
CA ASN A 9 -10.25 -5.33 1.84
C ASN A 9 -11.23 -4.69 2.83
N VAL A 10 -11.04 -3.40 3.11
CA VAL A 10 -11.93 -2.64 4.01
C VAL A 10 -13.02 -1.96 3.18
N VAL A 11 -14.16 -2.61 3.07
CA VAL A 11 -15.30 -2.10 2.28
C VAL A 11 -16.05 -0.98 3.01
N ASP A 12 -16.11 -1.03 4.34
CA ASP A 12 -16.75 -0.03 5.19
C ASP A 12 -15.71 0.54 6.16
N LEU A 13 -15.31 1.80 5.94
CA LEU A 13 -14.30 2.47 6.76
C LEU A 13 -14.73 2.65 8.22
N MET A 14 -16.03 2.70 8.51
CA MET A 14 -16.52 2.82 9.89
C MET A 14 -16.20 1.58 10.73
N ARG A 15 -15.90 0.44 10.10
CA ARG A 15 -15.36 -0.75 10.77
C ARG A 15 -14.03 -0.50 11.48
N LEU A 16 -13.27 0.48 11.04
CA LEU A 16 -12.01 0.85 11.69
C LEU A 16 -12.21 1.50 13.06
N GLN A 17 -13.35 2.15 13.28
CA GLN A 17 -13.71 2.71 14.59
C GLN A 17 -14.14 1.65 15.60
N SER A 18 -14.09 2.01 16.90
CA SER A 18 -14.63 1.18 17.96
C SER A 18 -16.17 1.09 17.88
N ASN A 19 -16.71 -0.08 18.21
CA ASN A 19 -18.16 -0.28 18.35
C ASN A 19 -18.80 0.58 19.46
N THR A 20 -17.99 1.18 20.33
CA THR A 20 -18.46 2.16 21.31
C THR A 20 -18.63 3.56 20.72
N GLN A 21 -18.09 3.82 19.54
CA GLN A 21 -18.14 5.12 18.86
C GLN A 21 -19.03 5.12 17.62
N HIS A 22 -19.12 3.99 16.95
CA HIS A 22 -19.92 3.86 15.73
C HIS A 22 -20.62 2.49 15.69
N PRO A 23 -21.91 2.43 15.27
CA PRO A 23 -22.67 1.18 15.21
C PRO A 23 -22.03 0.08 14.35
N HIS A 24 -21.34 0.48 13.26
CA HIS A 24 -20.61 -0.44 12.39
C HIS A 24 -19.20 -0.77 12.90
N GLY A 25 -18.73 -0.10 13.94
CA GLY A 25 -17.38 -0.26 14.47
C GLY A 25 -17.12 -1.69 14.96
N LEU A 26 -15.88 -2.13 14.83
CA LEU A 26 -15.45 -3.42 15.39
C LEU A 26 -15.15 -3.28 16.88
N SER A 27 -15.44 -4.32 17.66
CA SER A 27 -14.88 -4.42 19.01
C SER A 27 -13.35 -4.50 18.94
N ASP A 28 -12.65 -4.20 20.03
CA ASP A 28 -11.18 -4.26 20.04
C ASP A 28 -10.68 -5.67 19.74
N SER A 29 -11.35 -6.70 20.25
CA SER A 29 -10.97 -8.09 19.95
C SER A 29 -11.16 -8.46 18.47
N GLN A 30 -12.23 -8.00 17.85
CA GLN A 30 -12.45 -8.23 16.41
C GLN A 30 -11.43 -7.47 15.57
N TYR A 31 -11.12 -6.23 15.94
CA TYR A 31 -10.10 -5.44 15.26
C TYR A 31 -8.71 -6.10 15.38
N ASP A 32 -8.31 -6.50 16.58
CA ASP A 32 -7.03 -7.14 16.85
C ASP A 32 -6.89 -8.50 16.13
N MET A 33 -7.99 -9.24 15.97
CA MET A 33 -8.00 -10.47 15.16
C MET A 33 -7.68 -10.22 13.69
N LEU A 34 -8.17 -9.13 13.13
CA LEU A 34 -7.94 -8.77 11.72
C LEU A 34 -6.59 -8.10 11.53
N PHE A 35 -6.32 -7.04 12.30
CA PHE A 35 -5.21 -6.13 12.09
C PHE A 35 -4.00 -6.41 12.99
N THR A 36 -4.10 -7.39 13.90
CA THR A 36 -3.08 -7.70 14.91
C THR A 36 -2.82 -6.57 15.91
N GLN A 37 -2.00 -6.83 16.92
CA GLN A 37 -1.69 -5.82 17.95
C GLN A 37 -0.30 -5.19 17.77
N ASP A 38 0.58 -5.84 17.00
CA ASP A 38 2.00 -5.54 16.95
C ASP A 38 2.63 -5.60 15.55
N LYS A 39 1.98 -6.26 14.61
CA LYS A 39 2.55 -6.42 13.26
C LYS A 39 2.38 -5.14 12.43
N PRO A 40 3.33 -4.85 11.54
CA PRO A 40 3.20 -3.72 10.63
C PRO A 40 1.94 -3.83 9.77
N ILE A 41 1.23 -2.72 9.66
CA ILE A 41 0.07 -2.59 8.78
C ILE A 41 0.42 -1.53 7.73
N LEU A 42 0.43 -1.92 6.47
CA LEU A 42 0.48 -1.00 5.35
C LEU A 42 -0.93 -0.81 4.81
N PHE A 43 -1.51 0.35 5.03
CA PHE A 43 -2.86 0.70 4.62
C PHE A 43 -2.82 1.63 3.41
N THR A 44 -3.44 1.22 2.31
CA THR A 44 -3.57 2.04 1.11
C THR A 44 -4.98 2.57 1.00
N PHE A 45 -5.12 3.88 0.81
CA PHE A 45 -6.42 4.54 0.80
C PHE A 45 -6.53 5.56 -0.34
N HIS A 46 -7.66 5.52 -1.04
CA HIS A 46 -7.97 6.46 -2.11
C HIS A 46 -8.58 7.75 -1.55
N GLY A 47 -7.80 8.43 -0.71
CA GLY A 47 -8.14 9.66 -0.01
C GLY A 47 -7.00 10.10 0.89
N TYR A 48 -7.24 11.05 1.79
CA TYR A 48 -6.22 11.60 2.68
C TYR A 48 -5.90 10.66 3.85
N PRO A 49 -4.62 10.37 4.13
CA PRO A 49 -4.20 9.50 5.23
C PRO A 49 -4.75 9.91 6.59
N SER A 50 -4.98 11.20 6.82
CA SER A 50 -5.51 11.74 8.07
C SER A 50 -6.83 11.08 8.49
N LEU A 51 -7.72 10.79 7.54
CA LEU A 51 -8.98 10.11 7.83
C LEU A 51 -8.75 8.73 8.46
N ILE A 52 -7.84 7.95 7.91
CA ILE A 52 -7.56 6.61 8.45
C ILE A 52 -6.91 6.70 9.83
N HIS A 53 -6.01 7.68 10.04
CA HIS A 53 -5.44 7.91 11.37
C HIS A 53 -6.51 8.35 12.38
N GLU A 54 -7.46 9.19 12.00
CA GLU A 54 -8.58 9.58 12.85
C GLU A 54 -9.45 8.38 13.23
N LEU A 55 -9.80 7.52 12.27
CA LEU A 55 -10.62 6.35 12.51
C LEU A 55 -9.93 5.29 13.40
N THR A 56 -8.60 5.25 13.40
CA THR A 56 -7.81 4.22 14.08
C THR A 56 -7.05 4.71 15.30
N TYR A 57 -7.09 6.01 15.65
CA TYR A 57 -6.21 6.57 16.67
C TYR A 57 -6.36 5.92 18.06
N ARG A 58 -7.54 5.36 18.39
CA ARG A 58 -7.80 4.64 19.64
C ARG A 58 -7.41 3.17 19.59
N ARG A 59 -7.08 2.62 18.44
CA ARG A 59 -6.66 1.22 18.31
C ARG A 59 -5.28 0.99 18.92
N LYS A 60 -5.05 -0.24 19.42
CA LYS A 60 -3.81 -0.59 20.13
C LYS A 60 -2.61 -0.62 19.20
N ASN A 61 -2.76 -1.24 18.03
CA ASN A 61 -1.67 -1.32 17.08
C ASN A 61 -1.36 0.05 16.48
N LYS A 62 -0.22 0.62 16.86
CA LYS A 62 0.28 1.90 16.35
C LYS A 62 1.27 1.74 15.20
N ASN A 63 1.61 0.50 14.84
CA ASN A 63 2.48 0.20 13.70
C ASN A 63 1.67 0.24 12.39
N LEU A 64 0.95 1.34 12.19
CA LEU A 64 0.07 1.61 11.05
C LEU A 64 0.70 2.67 10.16
N HIS A 65 0.99 2.29 8.93
CA HIS A 65 1.56 3.12 7.89
C HIS A 65 0.51 3.33 6.82
N VAL A 66 0.04 4.57 6.66
CA VAL A 66 -1.03 4.90 5.71
C VAL A 66 -0.44 5.59 4.49
N ARG A 67 -0.78 5.09 3.32
CA ARG A 67 -0.51 5.72 2.03
C ARG A 67 -1.82 6.20 1.42
N GLY A 68 -1.83 7.44 0.98
CA GLY A 68 -2.99 8.10 0.40
C GLY A 68 -2.57 9.31 -0.42
N TYR A 69 -3.49 10.24 -0.66
CA TYR A 69 -3.21 11.43 -1.45
C TYR A 69 -2.22 12.38 -0.78
N ILE A 70 -1.29 12.90 -1.60
CA ILE A 70 -0.32 13.94 -1.24
C ILE A 70 -0.64 15.26 -1.95
N GLU A 71 -1.59 15.26 -2.89
CA GLU A 71 -1.94 16.42 -3.73
C GLU A 71 -0.77 16.97 -4.57
N GLU A 72 -0.36 16.21 -5.55
CA GLU A 72 0.48 16.70 -6.63
C GLU A 72 -0.44 17.22 -7.75
N GLY A 73 -0.48 18.53 -7.93
CA GLY A 73 -1.38 19.19 -8.89
C GLY A 73 -0.87 19.15 -10.33
N THR A 74 -0.51 17.98 -10.86
CA THR A 74 -0.01 17.83 -12.23
C THR A 74 -0.83 16.83 -13.03
N ILE A 75 -0.97 17.09 -14.33
CA ILE A 75 -1.58 16.16 -15.27
C ILE A 75 -0.50 15.21 -15.77
N THR A 76 -0.70 13.92 -15.58
CA THR A 76 0.21 12.87 -15.99
C THR A 76 -0.55 11.57 -16.31
N THR A 77 0.18 10.47 -16.55
CA THR A 77 -0.44 9.17 -16.82
C THR A 77 -1.10 8.57 -15.57
N PRO A 78 -2.06 7.64 -15.72
CA PRO A 78 -2.75 7.02 -14.58
C PRO A 78 -1.82 6.30 -13.61
N PHE A 79 -0.73 5.69 -14.11
CA PHE A 79 0.24 5.05 -13.22
C PHE A 79 1.13 6.07 -12.53
N ASP A 80 1.60 7.09 -13.24
CA ASP A 80 2.43 8.16 -12.67
C ASP A 80 1.68 8.95 -11.58
N MET A 81 0.36 9.12 -11.71
CA MET A 81 -0.45 9.69 -10.62
C MET A 81 -0.36 8.88 -9.33
N ARG A 82 -0.26 7.55 -9.43
CA ARG A 82 -0.02 6.70 -8.25
C ARG A 82 1.41 6.83 -7.75
N VAL A 83 2.39 6.96 -8.65
CA VAL A 83 3.80 7.18 -8.30
C VAL A 83 3.96 8.48 -7.51
N LEU A 84 3.36 9.58 -7.97
CA LEU A 84 3.39 10.88 -7.29
C LEU A 84 2.79 10.82 -5.86
N ASN A 85 1.86 9.91 -5.63
CA ASN A 85 1.23 9.69 -4.33
C ASN A 85 1.83 8.51 -3.54
N ASN A 86 2.92 7.90 -4.01
CA ASN A 86 3.55 6.71 -3.41
C ASN A 86 2.56 5.54 -3.21
N LEU A 87 1.56 5.42 -4.09
CA LEU A 87 0.50 4.41 -4.05
C LEU A 87 0.68 3.31 -5.10
N ASP A 88 1.74 3.38 -5.88
CA ASP A 88 2.07 2.38 -6.87
C ASP A 88 2.75 1.14 -6.25
N ARG A 89 2.75 0.04 -7.01
CA ARG A 89 3.31 -1.23 -6.55
C ARG A 89 4.80 -1.18 -6.16
N PHE A 90 5.58 -0.28 -6.76
CA PHE A 90 7.01 -0.15 -6.47
C PHE A 90 7.21 0.49 -5.09
N HIS A 91 6.56 1.61 -4.82
CA HIS A 91 6.62 2.27 -3.51
C HIS A 91 6.06 1.37 -2.41
N LEU A 92 4.91 0.73 -2.63
CA LEU A 92 4.34 -0.18 -1.64
C LEU A 92 5.26 -1.38 -1.35
N THR A 93 5.98 -1.89 -2.36
CA THR A 93 6.97 -2.95 -2.16
C THR A 93 8.17 -2.45 -1.35
N MET A 94 8.67 -1.25 -1.63
CA MET A 94 9.75 -0.63 -0.85
C MET A 94 9.32 -0.40 0.60
N ASP A 95 8.09 0.04 0.84
CA ASP A 95 7.56 0.18 2.20
C ASP A 95 7.56 -1.15 2.95
N VAL A 96 7.09 -2.23 2.33
CA VAL A 96 7.14 -3.57 2.94
C VAL A 96 8.57 -3.99 3.29
N ILE A 97 9.54 -3.69 2.42
CA ILE A 97 10.96 -3.99 2.69
C ILE A 97 11.46 -3.19 3.89
N HIS A 98 11.14 -1.91 3.98
CA HIS A 98 11.52 -1.05 5.11
C HIS A 98 10.87 -1.48 6.44
N LEU A 99 9.66 -2.01 6.38
CA LEU A 99 8.95 -2.50 7.56
C LEU A 99 9.46 -3.86 8.07
N LEU A 100 10.27 -4.57 7.27
CA LEU A 100 10.76 -5.92 7.59
C LEU A 100 12.29 -6.05 7.41
N PRO A 101 13.10 -5.12 7.96
CA PRO A 101 14.54 -5.08 7.72
C PRO A 101 15.25 -6.36 8.16
N GLU A 102 14.81 -6.96 9.28
CA GLU A 102 15.41 -8.18 9.82
C GLU A 102 15.23 -9.41 8.89
N LYS A 103 14.17 -9.43 8.10
CA LYS A 103 13.87 -10.55 7.20
C LYS A 103 14.52 -10.41 5.83
N LEU A 104 14.71 -9.20 5.35
CA LEU A 104 15.09 -8.91 3.98
C LEU A 104 16.55 -8.44 3.83
N GLY A 105 17.09 -7.74 4.83
CA GLY A 105 18.51 -7.36 4.90
C GLY A 105 19.08 -6.83 3.57
N THR A 106 20.26 -7.34 3.18
CA THR A 106 20.95 -6.93 1.95
C THR A 106 20.15 -7.19 0.67
N ARG A 107 19.34 -8.26 0.65
CA ARG A 107 18.45 -8.53 -0.51
C ARG A 107 17.38 -7.44 -0.66
N GLY A 108 16.87 -6.93 0.47
CA GLY A 108 15.93 -5.82 0.48
C GLY A 108 16.53 -4.56 -0.11
N ALA A 109 17.74 -4.20 0.28
CA ALA A 109 18.45 -3.03 -0.24
C ALA A 109 18.67 -3.11 -1.76
N PHE A 110 19.09 -4.27 -2.25
CA PHE A 110 19.25 -4.50 -3.69
C PHE A 110 17.93 -4.37 -4.45
N LEU A 111 16.85 -4.92 -3.92
CA LEU A 111 15.53 -4.83 -4.52
C LEU A 111 15.02 -3.37 -4.52
N ILE A 112 15.23 -2.62 -3.44
CA ILE A 112 14.88 -1.19 -3.39
C ILE A 112 15.57 -0.43 -4.53
N GLN A 113 16.88 -0.66 -4.72
CA GLN A 113 17.61 0.00 -5.81
C GLN A 113 17.00 -0.33 -7.18
N GLN A 114 16.70 -1.59 -7.44
CA GLN A 114 16.07 -1.99 -8.70
C GLN A 114 14.71 -1.32 -8.92
N LEU A 115 13.90 -1.20 -7.87
CA LEU A 115 12.59 -0.55 -7.94
C LEU A 115 12.73 0.97 -8.18
N GLN A 116 13.73 1.61 -7.55
CA GLN A 116 14.04 3.02 -7.77
C GLN A 116 14.51 3.27 -9.21
N ASP A 117 15.41 2.43 -9.72
CA ASP A 117 15.90 2.52 -11.11
C ASP A 117 14.73 2.40 -12.10
N LYS A 118 13.76 1.50 -11.82
CA LYS A 118 12.56 1.34 -12.63
C LYS A 118 11.66 2.57 -12.59
N LEU A 119 11.52 3.23 -11.46
CA LEU A 119 10.77 4.49 -11.35
C LEU A 119 11.43 5.62 -12.15
N VAL A 120 12.76 5.70 -12.14
CA VAL A 120 13.51 6.67 -12.95
C VAL A 120 13.31 6.42 -14.44
N GLU A 121 13.45 5.16 -14.89
CA GLU A 121 13.21 4.77 -16.28
C GLU A 121 11.78 5.13 -16.72
N HIS A 122 10.80 4.82 -15.87
CA HIS A 122 9.39 5.14 -16.12
C HIS A 122 9.19 6.67 -16.30
N LYS A 123 9.78 7.46 -15.42
CA LYS A 123 9.67 8.93 -15.49
C LYS A 123 10.30 9.51 -16.75
N GLN A 124 11.45 8.99 -17.16
CA GLN A 124 12.09 9.36 -18.41
C GLN A 124 11.22 9.02 -19.61
N TYR A 125 10.66 7.80 -19.64
CA TYR A 125 9.80 7.37 -20.71
C TYR A 125 8.53 8.23 -20.85
N ILE A 126 7.92 8.64 -19.74
CA ILE A 126 6.78 9.57 -19.74
C ILE A 126 7.18 10.92 -20.33
N ALA A 127 8.34 11.44 -19.95
CA ALA A 127 8.82 12.73 -20.45
C ALA A 127 9.03 12.73 -21.97
N GLU A 128 9.45 11.59 -22.52
CA GLU A 128 9.72 11.45 -23.97
C GLU A 128 8.46 11.07 -24.78
N HIS A 129 7.57 10.28 -24.22
CA HIS A 129 6.48 9.64 -24.97
C HIS A 129 5.07 10.05 -24.49
N GLY A 130 4.95 10.68 -23.33
CA GLY A 130 3.64 11.06 -22.75
C GLY A 130 2.77 9.86 -22.33
N GLN A 131 3.36 8.67 -22.15
CA GLN A 131 2.67 7.42 -21.83
C GLN A 131 3.43 6.62 -20.79
N ASP A 132 2.73 5.73 -20.09
CA ASP A 132 3.38 4.75 -19.21
C ASP A 132 4.27 3.78 -20.01
N LEU A 133 5.37 3.34 -19.39
CA LEU A 133 6.19 2.23 -19.94
C LEU A 133 5.30 1.06 -20.33
N PRO A 134 5.52 0.42 -21.52
CA PRO A 134 4.69 -0.69 -21.98
C PRO A 134 4.57 -1.82 -20.95
N GLU A 135 5.64 -2.20 -20.30
CA GLU A 135 5.65 -3.24 -19.27
C GLU A 135 4.88 -2.84 -17.99
N ILE A 136 4.69 -1.55 -17.75
CA ILE A 136 3.88 -1.02 -16.66
C ILE A 136 2.43 -0.95 -17.07
N ARG A 137 2.15 -0.39 -18.24
CA ARG A 137 0.81 -0.24 -18.81
C ARG A 137 0.12 -1.59 -19.04
N ASP A 138 0.86 -2.54 -19.60
CA ASP A 138 0.34 -3.83 -20.01
C ASP A 138 0.51 -4.92 -18.93
N TRP A 139 0.99 -4.52 -17.74
CA TRP A 139 1.21 -5.44 -16.64
C TRP A 139 -0.10 -6.08 -16.17
N LYS A 140 -0.06 -7.40 -16.05
CA LYS A 140 -1.18 -8.18 -15.51
C LYS A 140 -0.71 -8.97 -14.30
N TRP A 141 -1.60 -9.10 -13.33
CA TRP A 141 -1.35 -9.96 -12.19
C TRP A 141 -1.27 -11.42 -12.68
N ASN A 142 -0.07 -11.97 -12.68
CA ASN A 142 0.12 -13.40 -12.94
C ASN A 142 -0.20 -14.14 -11.63
N ASN A 143 -1.43 -14.64 -11.54
CA ASN A 143 -1.77 -15.62 -10.52
C ASN A 143 -0.96 -16.88 -10.81
N GLY A 144 0.16 -17.08 -10.11
CA GLY A 144 0.85 -18.36 -10.11
C GLY A 144 -0.16 -19.45 -9.73
N ASN A 145 -0.71 -20.14 -10.73
CA ASN A 145 -1.59 -21.31 -10.62
C ASN A 145 -2.76 -21.24 -9.63
N GLY A 146 -3.41 -20.09 -9.48
CA GLY A 146 -4.65 -19.97 -8.75
C GLY A 146 -5.70 -19.28 -9.60
N ASN A 147 -6.67 -20.04 -10.14
CA ASN A 147 -7.90 -19.48 -10.67
C ASN A 147 -8.65 -18.81 -9.50
N TYR A 148 -8.58 -17.50 -9.41
CA TYR A 148 -9.58 -16.72 -8.70
C TYR A 148 -10.46 -16.09 -9.78
N ASP A 149 -11.46 -16.82 -10.21
CA ASP A 149 -12.60 -16.26 -10.92
C ASP A 149 -13.34 -15.35 -9.92
N ALA A 150 -13.54 -14.11 -10.35
CA ALA A 150 -14.22 -13.06 -9.59
C ALA A 150 -15.72 -13.36 -9.45
#